data_88f87b1e8f7276f3d38b2a976b50e17d
#
_entry.id   88f87b1e8f7276f3d38b2a976b50e17d
#
_cell.length_a   1.000
_cell.length_b   1.000
_cell.length_c   1.000
_cell.angle_alpha   90.00
_cell.angle_beta   90.00
_cell.angle_gamma   90.00
#
_symmetry.space_group_name_H-M   'P 1'
#
loop_
_entity.id
_entity.type
_entity.pdbx_description
1 polymer ?
#
loop_
_entity_poly.entity_id
_entity_poly.type
_entity_poly.pdbx_seq_one_letter_code
_entity_poly.pdbx_strand_id
1 'polypeptide(L)'
;DKESELNIDREDEIGVVSRSLIEMKEELDKQNEIKEEMIHNISHDLKTPIALIRTYAQSMKDDIYPYGDKDSSLDVIIENSDRLDKKVKSLLYLNRLDYLSGEETDDVCKMKDLIEHIVIQMQGLHSDIDIVVDLQDVIFKGKDDYWRICIENIIENACRYVHQIIKVTLKEDYLEIYNDGDPIEKDDPQLLFQPYETGTKGQFGLGLSIVYKTVTMYGYQVKAVNQEKGVSFI
;
A
#
# COMPACT_ATOMS: atom_id res chain seq x y z
N ASP A 1 11.10 -28.24 -25.30
CA ASP A 1 11.32 -28.10 -23.85
C ASP A 1 10.89 -29.40 -23.22
N LYS A 2 11.89 -30.21 -22.81
CA LYS A 2 11.65 -31.45 -22.12
C LYS A 2 11.55 -31.13 -20.64
N GLU A 3 10.35 -31.08 -20.10
CA GLU A 3 10.11 -31.30 -18.68
C GLU A 3 10.66 -32.67 -18.32
N SER A 4 11.80 -32.71 -17.66
CA SER A 4 12.29 -33.91 -17.01
C SER A 4 11.36 -34.15 -15.82
N GLU A 5 10.37 -35.03 -15.95
CA GLU A 5 9.63 -35.61 -14.83
C GLU A 5 10.65 -36.23 -13.87
N LEU A 6 11.02 -35.49 -12.84
CA LEU A 6 11.78 -36.02 -11.72
C LEU A 6 10.88 -37.04 -11.02
N ASN A 7 11.27 -38.31 -11.08
CA ASN A 7 10.53 -39.42 -10.50
C ASN A 7 10.49 -39.27 -8.96
N ILE A 8 9.34 -38.83 -8.44
CA ILE A 8 9.10 -38.44 -7.05
C ILE A 8 8.89 -39.67 -6.13
N ASP A 9 8.80 -40.87 -6.69
CA ASP A 9 8.40 -42.13 -6.01
C ASP A 9 9.52 -42.80 -5.20
N ARG A 10 10.58 -42.04 -4.79
CA ARG A 10 11.67 -42.55 -3.93
C ARG A 10 11.42 -42.16 -2.47
N GLU A 11 11.50 -43.16 -1.57
CA GLU A 11 11.41 -42.98 -0.11
C GLU A 11 12.77 -42.75 0.59
N ASP A 12 13.87 -42.73 -0.19
CA ASP A 12 15.23 -42.52 0.31
C ASP A 12 15.60 -41.01 0.42
N GLU A 13 16.82 -40.72 0.90
CA GLU A 13 17.33 -39.36 1.07
C GLU A 13 17.30 -38.58 -0.24
N ILE A 14 17.47 -39.24 -1.38
CA ILE A 14 17.40 -38.61 -2.71
C ILE A 14 15.96 -38.20 -3.02
N GLY A 15 14.97 -38.97 -2.62
CA GLY A 15 13.56 -38.62 -2.76
C GLY A 15 13.17 -37.39 -1.93
N VAL A 16 13.71 -37.25 -0.71
CA VAL A 16 13.49 -36.06 0.13
C VAL A 16 14.07 -34.83 -0.52
N VAL A 17 15.32 -34.89 -0.98
CA VAL A 17 16.00 -33.75 -1.67
C VAL A 17 15.26 -33.38 -2.95
N SER A 18 14.80 -34.36 -3.74
CA SER A 18 14.04 -34.09 -4.97
C SER A 18 12.73 -33.36 -4.71
N ARG A 19 11.96 -33.76 -3.68
CA ARG A 19 10.73 -33.04 -3.29
C ARG A 19 11.03 -31.61 -2.85
N SER A 20 12.04 -31.41 -2.01
CA SER A 20 12.42 -30.05 -1.57
C SER A 20 12.87 -29.16 -2.73
N LEU A 21 13.54 -29.71 -3.74
CA LEU A 21 13.92 -28.97 -4.94
C LEU A 21 12.72 -28.60 -5.82
N ILE A 22 11.73 -29.49 -5.91
CA ILE A 22 10.48 -29.21 -6.64
C ILE A 22 9.69 -28.13 -5.93
N GLU A 23 9.49 -28.26 -4.61
CA GLU A 23 8.81 -27.23 -3.81
C GLU A 23 9.50 -25.86 -3.93
N MET A 24 10.83 -25.85 -3.88
CA MET A 24 11.61 -24.61 -4.06
C MET A 24 11.43 -24.04 -5.48
N LYS A 25 11.40 -24.89 -6.52
CA LYS A 25 11.18 -24.45 -7.89
C LYS A 25 9.78 -23.86 -8.07
N GLU A 26 8.75 -24.55 -7.56
CA GLU A 26 7.36 -24.05 -7.61
C GLU A 26 7.21 -22.71 -6.90
N GLU A 27 7.86 -22.55 -5.75
CA GLU A 27 7.85 -21.26 -5.03
C GLU A 27 8.57 -20.16 -5.82
N LEU A 28 9.73 -20.47 -6.46
CA LEU A 28 10.44 -19.54 -7.33
C LEU A 28 9.63 -19.15 -8.57
N ASP A 29 8.99 -20.11 -9.20
CA ASP A 29 8.14 -19.87 -10.38
C ASP A 29 6.96 -18.97 -10.01
N LYS A 30 6.30 -19.22 -8.87
CA LYS A 30 5.24 -18.37 -8.32
C LYS A 30 5.71 -16.95 -8.00
N GLN A 31 6.90 -16.82 -7.41
CA GLN A 31 7.48 -15.49 -7.13
C GLN A 31 7.81 -14.73 -8.42
N ASN A 32 8.27 -15.42 -9.46
CA ASN A 32 8.52 -14.82 -10.77
C ASN A 32 7.21 -14.37 -11.44
N GLU A 33 6.16 -15.17 -11.39
CA GLU A 33 4.83 -14.80 -11.92
C GLU A 33 4.31 -13.53 -11.23
N ILE A 34 4.35 -13.48 -9.91
CA ILE A 34 3.95 -12.28 -9.12
C ILE A 34 4.78 -11.06 -9.54
N LYS A 35 6.09 -11.24 -9.74
CA LYS A 35 6.99 -10.15 -10.17
C LYS A 35 6.68 -9.66 -11.59
N GLU A 36 6.39 -10.56 -12.52
CA GLU A 36 6.02 -10.21 -13.89
C GLU A 36 4.69 -9.45 -13.93
N GLU A 37 3.69 -9.93 -13.19
CA GLU A 37 2.40 -9.25 -13.03
C GLU A 37 2.59 -7.86 -12.41
N MET A 38 3.43 -7.75 -11.39
CA MET A 38 3.80 -6.48 -10.78
C MET A 38 4.39 -5.50 -11.81
N ILE A 39 5.36 -5.93 -12.63
CA ILE A 39 5.97 -5.08 -13.66
C ILE A 39 4.94 -4.67 -14.71
N HIS A 40 4.05 -5.55 -15.11
CA HIS A 40 2.98 -5.27 -16.04
C HIS A 40 2.04 -4.19 -15.48
N ASN A 41 1.59 -4.35 -14.25
CA ASN A 41 0.69 -3.41 -13.57
C ASN A 41 1.36 -2.03 -13.37
N ILE A 42 2.65 -1.99 -12.97
CA ILE A 42 3.43 -0.74 -12.90
C ILE A 42 3.43 -0.04 -14.25
N SER A 43 3.75 -0.78 -15.32
CA SER A 43 3.86 -0.22 -16.67
C SER A 43 2.54 0.38 -17.15
N HIS A 44 1.42 -0.31 -16.94
CA HIS A 44 0.09 0.17 -17.27
C HIS A 44 -0.24 1.45 -16.50
N ASP A 45 0.01 1.43 -15.24
CA ASP A 45 -0.31 2.48 -14.30
C ASP A 45 0.51 3.76 -14.47
N LEU A 46 1.75 3.66 -14.91
CA LEU A 46 2.58 4.81 -15.28
C LEU A 46 2.17 5.39 -16.65
N LYS A 47 1.74 4.55 -17.60
CA LYS A 47 1.33 5.00 -18.93
C LYS A 47 0.13 5.93 -18.89
N THR A 48 -0.85 5.67 -18.01
CA THR A 48 -2.10 6.44 -17.94
C THR A 48 -1.86 7.93 -17.63
N PRO A 49 -1.21 8.32 -16.52
CA PRO A 49 -0.94 9.74 -16.22
C PRO A 49 -0.01 10.37 -17.28
N ILE A 50 1.00 9.63 -17.78
CA ILE A 50 1.89 10.13 -18.83
C ILE A 50 1.10 10.43 -20.10
N ALA A 51 0.16 9.57 -20.51
CA ALA A 51 -0.68 9.79 -21.68
C ALA A 51 -1.58 11.03 -21.50
N LEU A 52 -2.17 11.22 -20.32
CA LEU A 52 -2.98 12.39 -20.00
C LEU A 52 -2.13 13.67 -20.06
N ILE A 53 -1.00 13.72 -19.36
CA ILE A 53 -0.07 14.86 -19.43
C ILE A 53 0.27 15.21 -20.88
N ARG A 54 0.64 14.22 -21.69
CA ARG A 54 0.98 14.41 -23.09
C ARG A 54 -0.19 14.92 -23.91
N THR A 55 -1.39 14.35 -23.74
CA THR A 55 -2.60 14.72 -24.47
C THR A 55 -2.99 16.17 -24.18
N TYR A 56 -3.00 16.56 -22.88
CA TYR A 56 -3.33 17.94 -22.50
C TYR A 56 -2.28 18.94 -23.00
N ALA A 57 -0.99 18.61 -22.83
CA ALA A 57 0.09 19.46 -23.33
C ALA A 57 0.02 19.63 -24.85
N GLN A 58 -0.33 18.58 -25.61
CA GLN A 58 -0.49 18.68 -27.06
C GLN A 58 -1.73 19.51 -27.43
N SER A 59 -2.87 19.28 -26.80
CA SER A 59 -4.09 20.08 -27.05
C SER A 59 -3.86 21.56 -26.77
N MET A 60 -3.19 21.88 -25.67
CA MET A 60 -2.84 23.28 -25.33
C MET A 60 -1.90 23.92 -26.36
N LYS A 61 -0.99 23.14 -26.94
CA LYS A 61 -0.11 23.62 -28.03
C LYS A 61 -0.89 23.98 -29.28
N ASP A 62 -2.04 23.33 -29.50
CA ASP A 62 -2.94 23.56 -30.62
C ASP A 62 -4.07 24.57 -30.26
N ASP A 63 -3.89 25.33 -29.14
CA ASP A 63 -4.86 26.28 -28.58
C ASP A 63 -6.23 25.65 -28.23
N ILE A 64 -6.26 24.34 -27.96
CA ILE A 64 -7.45 23.60 -27.55
C ILE A 64 -7.35 23.33 -26.03
N TYR A 65 -8.39 23.73 -25.29
CA TYR A 65 -8.47 23.58 -23.84
C TYR A 65 -9.62 22.64 -23.48
N PRO A 66 -9.35 21.32 -23.24
CA PRO A 66 -10.41 20.32 -23.05
C PRO A 66 -11.32 20.58 -21.83
N TYR A 67 -10.85 21.32 -20.83
CA TYR A 67 -11.64 21.74 -19.66
C TYR A 67 -12.18 23.18 -19.76
N GLY A 68 -12.15 23.78 -20.96
CA GLY A 68 -12.75 25.09 -21.22
C GLY A 68 -11.77 26.26 -21.11
N ASP A 69 -10.72 26.18 -20.30
CA ASP A 69 -9.70 27.20 -20.15
C ASP A 69 -8.29 26.61 -19.97
N LYS A 70 -7.29 27.51 -20.07
CA LYS A 70 -5.87 27.16 -19.99
C LYS A 70 -5.47 26.69 -18.58
N ASP A 71 -5.97 27.37 -17.57
CA ASP A 71 -5.56 27.14 -16.19
C ASP A 71 -6.08 25.79 -15.70
N SER A 72 -7.35 25.47 -15.94
CA SER A 72 -7.92 24.16 -15.64
C SER A 72 -7.23 23.02 -16.40
N SER A 73 -6.78 23.27 -17.63
CA SER A 73 -6.02 22.26 -18.40
C SER A 73 -4.59 22.06 -17.84
N LEU A 74 -3.96 23.11 -17.31
CA LEU A 74 -2.67 23.03 -16.62
C LEU A 74 -2.82 22.28 -15.29
N ASP A 75 -3.89 22.53 -14.53
CA ASP A 75 -4.16 21.83 -13.26
C ASP A 75 -4.23 20.33 -13.45
N VAL A 76 -4.84 19.85 -14.54
CA VAL A 76 -4.85 18.41 -14.87
C VAL A 76 -3.44 17.87 -15.12
N ILE A 77 -2.58 18.62 -15.77
CA ILE A 77 -1.18 18.23 -16.01
C ILE A 77 -0.44 18.13 -14.69
N ILE A 78 -0.58 19.14 -13.83
CA ILE A 78 0.05 19.19 -12.51
C ILE A 78 -0.44 18.01 -11.65
N GLU A 79 -1.75 17.81 -11.55
CA GLU A 79 -2.33 16.70 -10.78
C GLU A 79 -1.80 15.34 -11.23
N ASN A 80 -1.73 15.08 -12.54
CA ASN A 80 -1.20 13.81 -13.05
C ASN A 80 0.31 13.66 -12.85
N SER A 81 1.06 14.78 -12.84
CA SER A 81 2.48 14.80 -12.51
C SER A 81 2.69 14.44 -11.03
N ASP A 82 1.90 15.00 -10.12
CA ASP A 82 1.96 14.71 -8.69
C ASP A 82 1.57 13.26 -8.38
N ARG A 83 0.55 12.74 -9.08
CA ARG A 83 0.17 11.32 -9.00
C ARG A 83 1.30 10.39 -9.44
N LEU A 84 2.02 10.76 -10.51
CA LEU A 84 3.16 10.00 -11.01
C LEU A 84 4.32 10.01 -10.01
N ASP A 85 4.65 11.18 -9.44
CA ASP A 85 5.69 11.33 -8.41
C ASP A 85 5.40 10.49 -7.17
N LYS A 86 4.16 10.57 -6.63
CA LYS A 86 3.73 9.72 -5.51
C LYS A 86 3.91 8.24 -5.82
N LYS A 87 3.58 7.81 -7.03
CA LYS A 87 3.68 6.41 -7.46
C LYS A 87 5.13 5.93 -7.53
N VAL A 88 6.00 6.74 -8.15
CA VAL A 88 7.44 6.43 -8.22
C VAL A 88 8.04 6.34 -6.81
N LYS A 89 7.71 7.27 -5.92
CA LYS A 89 8.15 7.24 -4.52
C LYS A 89 7.69 5.96 -3.79
N SER A 90 6.45 5.56 -3.97
CA SER A 90 5.91 4.31 -3.38
C SER A 90 6.64 3.06 -3.88
N LEU A 91 6.94 2.99 -5.18
CA LEU A 91 7.70 1.89 -5.77
C LEU A 91 9.14 1.81 -5.25
N LEU A 92 9.82 2.96 -5.19
CA LEU A 92 11.18 3.05 -4.63
C LEU A 92 11.19 2.64 -3.15
N TYR A 93 10.16 3.04 -2.41
CA TYR A 93 10.03 2.69 -1.01
C TYR A 93 9.81 1.18 -0.81
N LEU A 94 8.90 0.55 -1.58
CA LEU A 94 8.69 -0.90 -1.55
C LEU A 94 9.97 -1.67 -1.86
N ASN A 95 10.70 -1.23 -2.88
CA ASN A 95 11.99 -1.83 -3.24
C ASN A 95 13.00 -1.74 -2.08
N ARG A 96 13.05 -0.58 -1.41
CA ARG A 96 13.93 -0.38 -0.26
C ARG A 96 13.59 -1.30 0.91
N LEU A 97 12.30 -1.51 1.20
CA LEU A 97 11.86 -2.41 2.27
C LEU A 97 12.31 -3.86 2.02
N ASP A 98 12.33 -4.33 0.76
CA ASP A 98 12.78 -5.67 0.41
C ASP A 98 14.27 -5.90 0.72
N TYR A 99 15.10 -4.86 0.62
CA TYR A 99 16.54 -4.93 0.97
C TYR A 99 16.82 -4.83 2.47
N LEU A 100 15.93 -4.18 3.23
CA LEU A 100 16.11 -3.96 4.67
C LEU A 100 15.50 -5.07 5.53
N SER A 101 14.78 -6.01 4.93
CA SER A 101 14.20 -7.18 5.61
C SER A 101 15.32 -8.03 6.23
N GLY A 102 15.51 -7.93 7.54
CA GLY A 102 16.53 -8.67 8.29
C GLY A 102 17.57 -7.81 9.01
N GLU A 103 17.58 -6.49 8.83
CA GLU A 103 18.40 -5.61 9.67
C GLU A 103 17.74 -5.44 11.04
N GLU A 104 18.41 -5.93 12.09
CA GLU A 104 18.00 -5.61 13.46
C GLU A 104 18.26 -4.11 13.72
N THR A 105 17.24 -3.39 14.17
CA THR A 105 17.37 -2.00 14.58
C THR A 105 16.94 -1.84 16.03
N ASP A 106 17.69 -1.03 16.77
CA ASP A 106 17.33 -0.58 18.11
C ASP A 106 16.52 0.73 18.08
N ASP A 107 16.24 1.25 16.89
CA ASP A 107 15.44 2.45 16.75
C ASP A 107 14.02 2.22 17.31
N VAL A 108 13.48 3.26 17.91
CA VAL A 108 12.13 3.27 18.48
C VAL A 108 11.37 4.52 18.07
N CYS A 109 10.08 4.36 17.82
CA CYS A 109 9.16 5.41 17.41
C CYS A 109 8.16 5.71 18.53
N LYS A 110 7.99 6.96 18.89
CA LYS A 110 6.92 7.44 19.77
C LYS A 110 5.64 7.59 18.97
N MET A 111 4.83 6.54 18.98
CA MET A 111 3.67 6.42 18.10
C MET A 111 2.63 7.53 18.35
N LYS A 112 2.40 7.92 19.59
CA LYS A 112 1.46 9.00 19.91
C LYS A 112 1.85 10.31 19.23
N ASP A 113 3.09 10.78 19.42
CA ASP A 113 3.58 12.03 18.84
C ASP A 113 3.49 12.01 17.31
N LEU A 114 3.85 10.87 16.72
CA LEU A 114 3.79 10.66 15.27
C LEU A 114 2.36 10.75 14.74
N ILE A 115 1.42 10.03 15.37
CA ILE A 115 0.01 10.00 14.96
C ILE A 115 -0.63 11.38 15.11
N GLU A 116 -0.38 12.09 16.23
CA GLU A 116 -0.90 13.45 16.44
C GLU A 116 -0.47 14.40 15.31
N HIS A 117 0.81 14.35 14.90
CA HIS A 117 1.30 15.17 13.79
C HIS A 117 0.61 14.83 12.46
N ILE A 118 0.45 13.54 12.14
CA ILE A 118 -0.21 13.11 10.91
C ILE A 118 -1.69 13.54 10.91
N VAL A 119 -2.39 13.35 12.02
CA VAL A 119 -3.81 13.69 12.13
C VAL A 119 -4.02 15.20 11.95
N ILE A 120 -3.18 16.05 12.55
CA ILE A 120 -3.25 17.51 12.36
C ILE A 120 -3.08 17.88 10.87
N GLN A 121 -2.15 17.26 10.17
CA GLN A 121 -1.95 17.50 8.73
C GLN A 121 -3.17 17.05 7.91
N MET A 122 -3.72 15.87 8.20
CA MET A 122 -4.87 15.32 7.47
C MET A 122 -6.15 16.12 7.72
N GLN A 123 -6.39 16.59 8.95
CA GLN A 123 -7.52 17.48 9.25
C GLN A 123 -7.44 18.82 8.50
N GLY A 124 -6.22 19.34 8.27
CA GLY A 124 -6.01 20.53 7.46
C GLY A 124 -6.35 20.34 5.98
N LEU A 125 -6.19 19.13 5.46
CA LEU A 125 -6.46 18.78 4.06
C LEU A 125 -7.93 18.33 3.83
N HIS A 126 -8.57 17.76 4.84
CA HIS A 126 -9.90 17.16 4.80
C HIS A 126 -10.79 17.74 5.89
N SER A 127 -11.21 18.99 5.71
CA SER A 127 -12.01 19.71 6.71
C SER A 127 -13.46 19.19 6.87
N ASP A 128 -13.89 18.32 5.99
CA ASP A 128 -15.20 17.66 5.95
C ASP A 128 -15.24 16.30 6.65
N ILE A 129 -14.07 15.82 7.15
CA ILE A 129 -13.94 14.53 7.83
C ILE A 129 -13.63 14.77 9.31
N ASP A 130 -14.38 14.12 10.18
CA ASP A 130 -14.12 14.09 11.63
C ASP A 130 -13.08 13.01 11.96
N ILE A 131 -11.87 13.42 12.40
CA ILE A 131 -10.85 12.49 12.90
C ILE A 131 -10.79 12.56 14.41
N VAL A 132 -11.22 11.49 15.09
CA VAL A 132 -11.23 11.35 16.54
C VAL A 132 -10.07 10.48 16.97
N VAL A 133 -9.33 10.90 18.00
CA VAL A 133 -8.16 10.16 18.51
C VAL A 133 -8.31 9.76 19.97
N ASP A 134 -7.86 8.55 20.31
CA ASP A 134 -7.71 8.03 21.67
C ASP A 134 -6.33 7.36 21.77
N LEU A 135 -5.32 8.13 22.18
CA LEU A 135 -3.92 7.75 22.10
C LEU A 135 -3.26 7.64 23.46
N GLN A 136 -2.69 6.48 23.75
CA GLN A 136 -1.79 6.25 24.88
C GLN A 136 -0.33 6.50 24.47
N ASP A 137 0.53 6.78 25.46
CA ASP A 137 1.97 6.90 25.21
C ASP A 137 2.57 5.49 25.01
N VAL A 138 2.76 5.12 23.74
CA VAL A 138 3.27 3.81 23.35
C VAL A 138 4.46 3.99 22.41
N ILE A 139 5.43 3.10 22.57
CA ILE A 139 6.65 3.06 21.76
C ILE A 139 6.64 1.79 20.92
N PHE A 140 6.80 1.96 19.59
CA PHE A 140 6.98 0.85 18.67
C PHE A 140 8.45 0.72 18.27
N LYS A 141 8.90 -0.51 18.02
CA LYS A 141 10.22 -0.78 17.44
C LYS A 141 10.23 -0.28 15.98
N GLY A 142 11.30 0.42 15.60
CA GLY A 142 11.49 0.90 14.23
C GLY A 142 11.65 2.41 14.10
N LYS A 143 12.04 2.85 12.90
CA LYS A 143 12.31 4.26 12.59
C LYS A 143 11.03 5.05 12.35
N ASP A 144 11.00 6.30 12.80
CA ASP A 144 9.88 7.23 12.63
C ASP A 144 9.45 7.38 11.16
N ASP A 145 10.42 7.48 10.23
CA ASP A 145 10.12 7.66 8.80
C ASP A 145 9.31 6.49 8.21
N TYR A 146 9.61 5.26 8.62
CA TYR A 146 8.90 4.08 8.14
C TYR A 146 7.49 3.99 8.73
N TRP A 147 7.35 4.28 10.03
CA TRP A 147 6.04 4.33 10.68
C TRP A 147 5.19 5.47 10.14
N ARG A 148 5.80 6.64 9.86
CA ARG A 148 5.11 7.76 9.23
C ARG A 148 4.46 7.35 7.92
N ILE A 149 5.24 6.78 7.00
CA ILE A 149 4.73 6.33 5.70
C ILE A 149 3.66 5.26 5.87
N CYS A 150 3.83 4.34 6.82
CA CYS A 150 2.85 3.31 7.15
C CYS A 150 1.51 3.92 7.58
N ILE A 151 1.52 4.80 8.58
CA ILE A 151 0.32 5.44 9.14
C ILE A 151 -0.35 6.37 8.12
N GLU A 152 0.42 7.16 7.37
CA GLU A 152 -0.10 8.02 6.31
C GLU A 152 -0.86 7.19 5.26
N ASN A 153 -0.33 6.03 4.83
CA ASN A 153 -1.01 5.16 3.88
C ASN A 153 -2.35 4.62 4.42
N ILE A 154 -2.42 4.26 5.71
CA ILE A 154 -3.67 3.77 6.30
C ILE A 154 -4.67 4.92 6.44
N ILE A 155 -4.24 6.09 6.92
CA ILE A 155 -5.13 7.25 7.10
C ILE A 155 -5.59 7.79 5.74
N GLU A 156 -4.71 7.90 4.72
CA GLU A 156 -5.12 8.26 3.35
C GLU A 156 -6.14 7.27 2.78
N ASN A 157 -5.96 5.97 3.08
CA ASN A 157 -6.95 4.95 2.71
C ASN A 157 -8.27 5.17 3.44
N ALA A 158 -8.24 5.40 4.75
CA ALA A 158 -9.44 5.70 5.54
C ALA A 158 -10.16 6.96 5.01
N CYS A 159 -9.45 8.07 4.74
CA CYS A 159 -10.00 9.30 4.16
C CYS A 159 -10.69 9.09 2.80
N ARG A 160 -10.23 8.12 2.01
CA ARG A 160 -10.82 7.81 0.70
C ARG A 160 -12.18 7.12 0.79
N TYR A 161 -12.35 6.28 1.80
CA TYR A 161 -13.55 5.44 1.96
C TYR A 161 -14.52 5.92 3.02
N VAL A 162 -14.11 6.81 3.93
CA VAL A 162 -14.92 7.35 5.01
C VAL A 162 -16.19 8.04 4.49
N HIS A 163 -17.27 7.93 5.25
CA HIS A 163 -18.46 8.75 5.06
C HIS A 163 -18.39 10.02 5.91
N GLN A 164 -18.04 9.91 7.20
CA GLN A 164 -17.98 11.06 8.12
C GLN A 164 -16.87 10.96 9.17
N ILE A 165 -16.62 9.77 9.74
CA ILE A 165 -15.80 9.63 10.94
C ILE A 165 -14.65 8.64 10.74
N ILE A 166 -13.43 9.09 11.07
CA ILE A 166 -12.25 8.23 11.26
C ILE A 166 -11.92 8.23 12.75
N LYS A 167 -11.68 7.04 13.33
CA LYS A 167 -11.21 6.90 14.71
C LYS A 167 -9.83 6.27 14.73
N VAL A 168 -8.89 6.89 15.44
CA VAL A 168 -7.54 6.36 15.64
C VAL A 168 -7.37 6.03 17.11
N THR A 169 -7.21 4.75 17.43
CA THR A 169 -7.07 4.25 18.80
C THR A 169 -5.71 3.59 18.94
N LEU A 170 -4.87 4.12 19.85
CA LEU A 170 -3.56 3.55 20.18
C LEU A 170 -3.57 3.08 21.64
N LYS A 171 -3.34 1.79 21.87
CA LYS A 171 -3.20 1.14 23.18
C LYS A 171 -1.87 0.40 23.26
N GLU A 172 -1.54 -0.16 24.43
CA GLU A 172 -0.25 -0.83 24.66
C GLU A 172 0.03 -1.97 23.66
N ASP A 173 -1.00 -2.67 23.21
CA ASP A 173 -0.92 -3.90 22.41
C ASP A 173 -1.46 -3.77 20.98
N TYR A 174 -2.09 -2.65 20.63
CA TYR A 174 -2.60 -2.44 19.27
C TYR A 174 -2.73 -0.96 18.88
N LEU A 175 -2.69 -0.74 17.57
CA LEU A 175 -3.14 0.47 16.90
C LEU A 175 -4.31 0.10 15.98
N GLU A 176 -5.44 0.79 16.15
CA GLU A 176 -6.61 0.66 15.29
C GLU A 176 -6.91 1.97 14.58
N ILE A 177 -7.08 1.89 13.25
CA ILE A 177 -7.58 2.98 12.43
C ILE A 177 -8.89 2.51 11.81
N TYR A 178 -9.98 3.07 12.30
CA TYR A 178 -11.35 2.78 11.88
C TYR A 178 -11.89 3.90 11.00
N ASN A 179 -12.66 3.55 9.97
CA ASN A 179 -13.49 4.47 9.21
C ASN A 179 -14.92 3.91 9.04
N ASP A 180 -15.92 4.78 9.00
CA ASP A 180 -17.36 4.45 8.87
C ASP A 180 -17.82 4.25 7.42
N GLY A 181 -16.88 3.95 6.51
CA GLY A 181 -17.15 3.71 5.08
C GLY A 181 -17.80 2.36 4.80
N ASP A 182 -17.96 2.08 3.50
CA ASP A 182 -18.52 0.80 3.04
C ASP A 182 -17.65 -0.39 3.44
N PRO A 183 -18.23 -1.56 3.71
CA PRO A 183 -17.47 -2.75 4.06
C PRO A 183 -16.62 -3.24 2.89
N ILE A 184 -15.56 -3.97 3.22
CA ILE A 184 -14.73 -4.67 2.22
C ILE A 184 -15.56 -5.81 1.63
N GLU A 185 -15.78 -5.77 0.31
CA GLU A 185 -16.58 -6.76 -0.42
C GLU A 185 -15.83 -8.08 -0.68
N LYS A 186 -14.52 -8.14 -0.44
CA LYS A 186 -13.71 -9.34 -0.66
C LYS A 186 -14.00 -10.41 0.40
N ASP A 187 -14.06 -11.67 -0.02
CA ASP A 187 -14.22 -12.83 0.88
C ASP A 187 -13.10 -12.90 1.93
N ASP A 188 -11.89 -12.55 1.54
CA ASP A 188 -10.74 -12.42 2.44
C ASP A 188 -10.20 -10.98 2.41
N PRO A 189 -10.48 -10.16 3.44
CA PRO A 189 -9.96 -8.80 3.57
C PRO A 189 -8.42 -8.71 3.57
N GLN A 190 -7.71 -9.79 3.93
CA GLN A 190 -6.25 -9.81 3.98
C GLN A 190 -5.63 -9.71 2.58
N LEU A 191 -6.36 -10.07 1.53
CA LEU A 191 -5.91 -9.90 0.15
C LEU A 191 -5.63 -8.43 -0.23
N LEU A 192 -6.23 -7.47 0.49
CA LEU A 192 -5.97 -6.04 0.28
C LEU A 192 -4.53 -5.61 0.54
N PHE A 193 -3.78 -6.40 1.30
CA PHE A 193 -2.37 -6.13 1.59
C PHE A 193 -1.42 -6.63 0.49
N GLN A 194 -1.92 -7.38 -0.48
CA GLN A 194 -1.12 -7.78 -1.64
C GLN A 194 -0.87 -6.58 -2.56
N PRO A 195 0.29 -6.49 -3.20
CA PRO A 195 0.57 -5.42 -4.16
C PRO A 195 -0.46 -5.43 -5.31
N TYR A 196 -0.92 -4.23 -5.70
CA TYR A 196 -1.89 -3.99 -6.78
C TYR A 196 -3.33 -4.45 -6.53
N GLU A 197 -3.62 -4.98 -5.35
CA GLU A 197 -4.99 -5.21 -4.95
C GLU A 197 -5.67 -3.87 -4.66
N THR A 198 -6.71 -3.57 -5.42
CA THR A 198 -7.49 -2.34 -5.28
C THR A 198 -8.93 -2.65 -4.94
N GLY A 199 -9.52 -1.85 -4.06
CA GLY A 199 -10.97 -1.77 -3.92
C GLY A 199 -11.59 -0.90 -5.03
N THR A 200 -12.91 -0.77 -5.04
CA THR A 200 -13.70 -0.05 -6.06
C THR A 200 -13.29 1.42 -6.27
N LYS A 201 -12.74 2.08 -5.25
CA LYS A 201 -12.22 3.46 -5.30
C LYS A 201 -10.68 3.50 -5.23
N GLY A 202 -10.01 2.35 -5.29
CA GLY A 202 -8.55 2.25 -5.12
C GLY A 202 -7.80 2.88 -6.30
N GLN A 203 -6.76 3.68 -6.00
CA GLN A 203 -5.98 4.35 -7.04
C GLN A 203 -4.81 3.51 -7.54
N PHE A 204 -4.06 2.83 -6.64
CA PHE A 204 -2.76 2.26 -6.99
C PHE A 204 -2.47 0.88 -6.39
N GLY A 205 -3.21 0.44 -5.36
CA GLY A 205 -3.00 -0.86 -4.72
C GLY A 205 -1.62 -1.07 -4.06
N LEU A 206 -0.81 -0.02 -3.89
CA LEU A 206 0.52 -0.10 -3.28
C LEU A 206 0.55 0.33 -1.81
N GLY A 207 -0.39 1.15 -1.37
CA GLY A 207 -0.38 1.72 -0.02
C GLY A 207 -0.48 0.67 1.08
N LEU A 208 -1.44 -0.25 0.97
CA LEU A 208 -1.62 -1.32 1.97
C LEU A 208 -0.50 -2.38 1.91
N SER A 209 0.11 -2.62 0.76
CA SER A 209 1.29 -3.49 0.68
C SER A 209 2.53 -2.86 1.33
N ILE A 210 2.67 -1.52 1.28
CA ILE A 210 3.67 -0.79 2.06
C ILE A 210 3.42 -0.98 3.55
N VAL A 211 2.17 -0.85 4.00
CA VAL A 211 1.77 -1.08 5.39
C VAL A 211 2.17 -2.48 5.83
N TYR A 212 1.76 -3.50 5.09
CA TYR A 212 2.06 -4.89 5.41
C TYR A 212 3.57 -5.16 5.54
N LYS A 213 4.36 -4.71 4.54
CA LYS A 213 5.82 -4.88 4.57
C LYS A 213 6.48 -4.14 5.72
N THR A 214 6.06 -2.91 6.02
CA THR A 214 6.61 -2.14 7.15
C THR A 214 6.29 -2.80 8.48
N VAL A 215 5.04 -3.19 8.69
CA VAL A 215 4.58 -3.81 9.94
C VAL A 215 5.29 -5.14 10.18
N THR A 216 5.37 -6.01 9.15
CA THR A 216 6.02 -7.32 9.25
C THR A 216 7.54 -7.22 9.39
N MET A 217 8.19 -6.23 8.77
CA MET A 217 9.62 -5.97 8.92
C MET A 217 10.02 -5.73 10.39
N TYR A 218 9.15 -5.08 11.16
CA TYR A 218 9.38 -4.83 12.59
C TYR A 218 8.79 -5.90 13.52
N GLY A 219 8.27 -7.01 12.96
CA GLY A 219 7.76 -8.15 13.73
C GLY A 219 6.34 -7.97 14.26
N TYR A 220 5.60 -6.98 13.76
CA TYR A 220 4.19 -6.79 14.08
C TYR A 220 3.28 -7.47 13.05
N GLN A 221 1.98 -7.45 13.29
CA GLN A 221 0.96 -7.98 12.39
C GLN A 221 -0.04 -6.88 12.04
N VAL A 222 -0.62 -6.97 10.86
CA VAL A 222 -1.70 -6.08 10.44
C VAL A 222 -2.85 -6.90 9.86
N LYS A 223 -4.08 -6.48 10.14
CA LYS A 223 -5.30 -7.09 9.59
C LYS A 223 -6.34 -6.03 9.26
N ALA A 224 -7.15 -6.30 8.25
CA ALA A 224 -8.34 -5.54 7.93
C ALA A 224 -9.58 -6.33 8.38
N VAL A 225 -10.52 -5.65 9.03
CA VAL A 225 -11.71 -6.27 9.61
C VAL A 225 -12.94 -5.41 9.31
N ASN A 226 -13.98 -6.03 8.72
CA ASN A 226 -15.27 -5.40 8.63
C ASN A 226 -15.92 -5.32 10.01
N GLN A 227 -16.34 -4.14 10.40
CA GLN A 227 -17.12 -3.88 11.59
C GLN A 227 -18.63 -3.93 11.28
N GLU A 228 -19.47 -3.80 12.28
CA GLU A 228 -20.93 -3.69 12.09
C GLU A 228 -21.31 -2.52 11.16
N LYS A 229 -20.54 -1.43 11.25
CA LYS A 229 -20.51 -0.30 10.31
C LYS A 229 -19.07 0.08 10.09
N GLY A 230 -18.63 0.10 8.82
CA GLY A 230 -17.28 0.52 8.49
C GLY A 230 -16.22 -0.58 8.56
N VAL A 231 -14.96 -0.14 8.53
CA VAL A 231 -13.77 -1.01 8.44
C VAL A 231 -12.72 -0.56 9.43
N SER A 232 -12.05 -1.52 10.08
CA SER A 232 -10.88 -1.30 10.93
C SER A 232 -9.63 -1.93 10.33
N PHE A 233 -8.53 -1.18 10.38
CA PHE A 233 -7.16 -1.68 10.19
C PHE A 233 -6.50 -1.73 11.57
N ILE A 234 -6.03 -2.93 11.96
CA ILE A 234 -5.51 -3.19 13.31
C ILE A 234 -4.12 -3.81 13.20
#